data_e202e7dba1a0f9e475e745cb27bd1c82
#
_entry.id   e202e7dba1a0f9e475e745cb27bd1c82
#
_cell.length_a   1.000
_cell.length_b   1.000
_cell.length_c   1.000
_cell.angle_alpha   90.00
_cell.angle_beta   90.00
_cell.angle_gamma   90.00
#
_symmetry.space_group_name_H-M   'P 1'
#
loop_
_entity.id
_entity.type
_entity.pdbx_description
1 polymer ?
#
loop_
_entity_poly.entity_id
_entity_poly.type
_entity_poly.pdbx_seq_one_letter_code
_entity_poly.pdbx_strand_id
1 'polypeptide(L)'
;MQLLYLYGFFLALLSSLVLIPLLIKYAGRLGLVDNPAGSARKLHKAPMPRSGGLGIIIPTAVAMLVVLPWDDSIFSFLFSSLIIIGFGLLDDVVELKPIQKLVGQALGVTLAMVGGMIISNVPFIDNAPPWISYALTFAFVMAVINGVNFSDGMDGLAAGTTLMALVVIFLLAVDSNNVQVAIIAASICAALVGFLRFNTHPATIFMGDAGSQFLGFSVAWLAITLSQAGTSTLTPLMPLLILGIPIMDVLQVICVRIKKKLPLSGPDKEHFHHQIGKLGLPQNGVVAGIYLLQLILLSGAFLIQHDSDATVLGFYICYLMVVLGVLYIVQAQGWRMREADTFDGVNRRNGIFRRVSFLHPYSGKFFGIVTAAVLCLFAVKSAEMPKGFIYIALALATSILCLRLAVRGRFALLIARVSTYTATTFCVYGVALSSPPHELFGISDLFLIILAVALTVSIRTTRKKYFWLNPQDLLMLFFVILLAPSLSLDLGPGVSSGALMLHTILLLYICEYVLARGYVAQRRLTNAALFSLFLLATNL
;
A
#
# COMPACT_ATOMS: atom_id res chain seq x y z
N MET A 1 13.60 -19.87 3.28
CA MET A 1 13.41 -18.71 2.40
C MET A 1 12.17 -17.89 2.77
N GLN A 2 11.02 -18.51 3.01
CA GLN A 2 9.77 -17.81 3.37
C GLN A 2 9.87 -16.91 4.61
N LEU A 3 10.68 -17.27 5.60
CA LEU A 3 10.93 -16.45 6.78
C LEU A 3 11.64 -15.13 6.47
N LEU A 4 12.47 -15.06 5.42
CA LEU A 4 13.21 -13.84 5.05
C LEU A 4 12.28 -12.72 4.59
N TYR A 5 11.19 -13.05 3.84
CA TYR A 5 10.19 -12.05 3.44
C TYR A 5 9.52 -11.42 4.66
N LEU A 6 9.20 -12.25 5.67
CA LEU A 6 8.57 -11.80 6.91
C LEU A 6 9.52 -10.93 7.74
N TYR A 7 10.79 -11.31 7.86
CA TYR A 7 11.78 -10.48 8.57
C TYR A 7 11.91 -9.11 7.92
N GLY A 8 12.08 -9.05 6.58
CA GLY A 8 12.13 -7.79 5.84
C GLY A 8 10.86 -6.97 6.03
N PHE A 9 9.70 -7.60 5.91
CA PHE A 9 8.40 -6.95 6.09
C PHE A 9 8.25 -6.34 7.49
N PHE A 10 8.43 -7.13 8.56
CA PHE A 10 8.25 -6.63 9.92
C PHE A 10 9.27 -5.58 10.30
N LEU A 11 10.52 -5.73 9.88
CA LEU A 11 11.58 -4.77 10.15
C LEU A 11 11.27 -3.42 9.50
N ALA A 12 10.85 -3.42 8.23
CA ALA A 12 10.46 -2.19 7.53
C ALA A 12 9.19 -1.57 8.12
N LEU A 13 8.16 -2.37 8.45
CA LEU A 13 6.91 -1.89 9.04
C LEU A 13 7.16 -1.18 10.38
N LEU A 14 7.84 -1.86 11.30
CA LEU A 14 8.11 -1.32 12.63
C LEU A 14 8.99 -0.08 12.56
N SER A 15 10.04 -0.12 11.73
CA SER A 15 10.92 1.04 11.52
C SER A 15 10.14 2.24 10.96
N SER A 16 9.26 2.04 9.98
CA SER A 16 8.42 3.10 9.40
C SER A 16 7.47 3.70 10.43
N LEU A 17 6.77 2.86 11.19
CA LEU A 17 5.82 3.30 12.22
C LEU A 17 6.48 4.08 13.36
N VAL A 18 7.74 3.78 13.69
CA VAL A 18 8.52 4.51 14.69
C VAL A 18 9.09 5.81 14.10
N LEU A 19 9.61 5.75 12.87
CA LEU A 19 10.32 6.88 12.27
C LEU A 19 9.38 8.02 11.86
N ILE A 20 8.21 7.71 11.27
CA ILE A 20 7.31 8.74 10.74
C ILE A 20 6.83 9.75 11.79
N PRO A 21 6.41 9.37 13.00
CA PRO A 21 6.10 10.32 14.05
C PRO A 21 7.27 11.25 14.43
N LEU A 22 8.49 10.74 14.39
CA LEU A 22 9.69 11.56 14.61
C LEU A 22 9.90 12.54 13.47
N LEU A 23 9.74 12.11 12.22
CA LEU A 23 9.82 12.96 11.03
C LEU A 23 8.77 14.08 11.06
N ILE A 24 7.52 13.78 11.45
CA ILE A 24 6.47 14.80 11.63
C ILE A 24 6.90 15.82 12.68
N LYS A 25 7.45 15.37 13.81
CA LYS A 25 7.88 16.25 14.92
C LYS A 25 9.05 17.16 14.52
N TYR A 26 10.00 16.65 13.74
CA TYR A 26 11.23 17.36 13.41
C TYR A 26 11.25 17.97 12.00
N ALA A 27 10.21 17.83 11.21
CA ALA A 27 10.12 18.34 9.83
C ALA A 27 10.51 19.83 9.71
N GLY A 28 10.04 20.66 10.64
CA GLY A 28 10.37 22.08 10.65
C GLY A 28 11.86 22.38 10.83
N ARG A 29 12.59 21.54 11.62
CA ARG A 29 14.04 21.68 11.80
C ARG A 29 14.84 21.20 10.60
N LEU A 30 14.27 20.28 9.83
CA LEU A 30 14.88 19.73 8.61
C LEU A 30 14.59 20.58 7.37
N GLY A 31 13.78 21.64 7.48
CA GLY A 31 13.36 22.43 6.33
C GLY A 31 12.36 21.72 5.40
N LEU A 32 11.84 20.55 5.79
CA LEU A 32 10.94 19.71 5.01
C LEU A 32 9.47 19.98 5.36
N VAL A 33 9.02 21.22 5.14
CA VAL A 33 7.64 21.66 5.43
C VAL A 33 7.05 22.39 4.24
N ASP A 34 5.89 21.94 3.80
CA ASP A 34 5.08 22.64 2.80
C ASP A 34 4.24 23.73 3.43
N ASN A 35 4.55 24.99 3.11
CA ASN A 35 3.78 26.13 3.57
C ASN A 35 2.70 26.51 2.55
N PRO A 36 1.43 26.66 2.98
CA PRO A 36 0.34 27.10 2.09
C PRO A 36 0.41 28.57 1.71
N ALA A 37 1.20 29.37 2.44
CA ALA A 37 1.30 30.82 2.25
C ALA A 37 1.84 31.16 0.85
N GLY A 38 1.03 31.87 0.06
CA GLY A 38 1.41 32.37 -1.27
C GLY A 38 0.96 31.54 -2.47
N SER A 39 0.28 30.40 -2.29
CA SER A 39 -0.19 29.59 -3.41
C SER A 39 -1.69 29.28 -3.34
N ALA A 40 -2.48 29.86 -4.25
CA ALA A 40 -3.90 29.53 -4.42
C ALA A 40 -4.16 28.10 -4.93
N ARG A 41 -3.10 27.30 -5.14
CA ARG A 41 -3.16 25.93 -5.67
C ARG A 41 -3.17 24.87 -4.58
N LYS A 42 -2.71 25.20 -3.35
CA LYS A 42 -2.57 24.24 -2.25
C LYS A 42 -3.91 24.03 -1.56
N LEU A 43 -4.31 22.78 -1.43
CA LEU A 43 -5.57 22.36 -0.80
C LEU A 43 -5.54 22.43 0.72
N HIS A 44 -4.34 22.35 1.33
CA HIS A 44 -4.19 22.39 2.78
C HIS A 44 -4.06 23.83 3.32
N LYS A 45 -4.63 24.04 4.51
CA LYS A 45 -4.67 25.35 5.18
C LYS A 45 -3.57 25.55 6.24
N ALA A 46 -2.88 24.50 6.61
CA ALA A 46 -1.82 24.49 7.63
C ALA A 46 -0.50 23.99 7.02
N PRO A 47 0.68 24.41 7.57
CA PRO A 47 1.97 23.84 7.17
C PRO A 47 1.97 22.32 7.33
N MET A 48 2.40 21.59 6.28
CA MET A 48 2.40 20.14 6.24
C MET A 48 3.82 19.60 6.07
N PRO A 49 4.26 18.61 6.91
CA PRO A 49 5.53 17.93 6.73
C PRO A 49 5.60 17.21 5.38
N ARG A 50 6.71 17.40 4.63
CA ARG A 50 7.03 16.70 3.36
C ARG A 50 8.10 15.60 3.54
N SER A 51 8.35 15.19 4.77
CA SER A 51 9.40 14.22 5.11
C SER A 51 8.96 12.77 5.05
N GLY A 52 7.75 12.49 4.55
CA GLY A 52 7.17 11.13 4.55
C GLY A 52 7.96 10.13 3.70
N GLY A 53 8.57 10.59 2.61
CA GLY A 53 9.45 9.77 1.79
C GLY A 53 10.60 9.14 2.57
N LEU A 54 11.22 9.88 3.49
CA LEU A 54 12.24 9.32 4.39
C LEU A 54 11.70 8.21 5.30
N GLY A 55 10.41 8.30 5.67
CA GLY A 55 9.70 7.26 6.43
C GLY A 55 9.41 6.00 5.65
N ILE A 56 9.60 6.00 4.34
CA ILE A 56 9.53 4.84 3.44
C ILE A 56 10.95 4.35 3.11
N ILE A 57 11.82 5.25 2.67
CA ILE A 57 13.16 4.96 2.17
C ILE A 57 14.05 4.32 3.23
N ILE A 58 14.17 4.96 4.42
CA ILE A 58 15.06 4.48 5.48
C ILE A 58 14.64 3.10 6.00
N PRO A 59 13.36 2.85 6.34
CA PRO A 59 12.91 1.51 6.74
C PRO A 59 13.15 0.44 5.69
N THR A 60 12.92 0.75 4.41
CA THR A 60 13.21 -0.16 3.30
C THR A 60 14.69 -0.47 3.21
N ALA A 61 15.55 0.54 3.24
CA ALA A 61 17.00 0.36 3.20
C ALA A 61 17.50 -0.50 4.39
N VAL A 62 17.03 -0.22 5.60
CA VAL A 62 17.39 -1.02 6.80
C VAL A 62 16.97 -2.48 6.62
N ALA A 63 15.76 -2.74 6.14
CA ALA A 63 15.30 -4.11 5.91
C ALA A 63 16.15 -4.83 4.85
N MET A 64 16.46 -4.17 3.73
CA MET A 64 17.30 -4.71 2.67
C MET A 64 18.72 -5.03 3.17
N LEU A 65 19.34 -4.10 3.90
CA LEU A 65 20.70 -4.25 4.44
C LEU A 65 20.85 -5.45 5.39
N VAL A 66 19.77 -5.77 6.13
CA VAL A 66 19.78 -6.87 7.12
C VAL A 66 19.43 -8.21 6.48
N VAL A 67 18.55 -8.24 5.47
CA VAL A 67 17.92 -9.48 5.01
C VAL A 67 18.50 -9.98 3.68
N LEU A 68 18.95 -9.07 2.79
CA LEU A 68 19.39 -9.45 1.45
C LEU A 68 20.89 -9.80 1.42
N PRO A 69 21.28 -10.82 0.65
CA PRO A 69 22.67 -11.00 0.25
C PRO A 69 23.09 -9.85 -0.68
N TRP A 70 24.32 -9.39 -0.53
CA TRP A 70 24.85 -8.30 -1.33
C TRP A 70 25.36 -8.84 -2.67
N ASP A 71 24.82 -8.29 -3.76
CA ASP A 71 25.25 -8.55 -5.13
C ASP A 71 25.25 -7.26 -5.96
N ASP A 72 25.76 -7.33 -7.18
CA ASP A 72 25.89 -6.17 -8.09
C ASP A 72 24.53 -5.54 -8.43
N SER A 73 23.48 -6.34 -8.50
CA SER A 73 22.11 -5.88 -8.79
C SER A 73 21.56 -5.01 -7.65
N ILE A 74 21.77 -5.46 -6.39
CA ILE A 74 21.37 -4.70 -5.20
C ILE A 74 22.20 -3.42 -5.08
N PHE A 75 23.51 -3.47 -5.31
CA PHE A 75 24.34 -2.26 -5.33
C PHE A 75 23.86 -1.26 -6.38
N SER A 76 23.58 -1.74 -7.59
CA SER A 76 23.03 -0.91 -8.68
C SER A 76 21.71 -0.25 -8.28
N PHE A 77 20.77 -1.03 -7.71
CA PHE A 77 19.50 -0.50 -7.21
C PHE A 77 19.70 0.56 -6.12
N LEU A 78 20.55 0.31 -5.13
CA LEU A 78 20.77 1.23 -4.00
C LEU A 78 21.45 2.53 -4.45
N PHE A 79 22.51 2.46 -5.28
CA PHE A 79 23.21 3.65 -5.76
C PHE A 79 22.34 4.49 -6.69
N SER A 80 21.59 3.86 -7.58
CA SER A 80 20.62 4.54 -8.44
C SER A 80 19.51 5.22 -7.64
N SER A 81 18.97 4.51 -6.65
CA SER A 81 17.99 5.05 -5.71
C SER A 81 18.56 6.25 -4.95
N LEU A 82 19.81 6.18 -4.48
CA LEU A 82 20.45 7.25 -3.72
C LEU A 82 20.57 8.54 -4.54
N ILE A 83 20.91 8.45 -5.84
CA ILE A 83 20.93 9.60 -6.75
C ILE A 83 19.54 10.21 -6.86
N ILE A 84 18.53 9.41 -7.15
CA ILE A 84 17.14 9.87 -7.33
C ILE A 84 16.61 10.50 -6.04
N ILE A 85 16.85 9.87 -4.89
CA ILE A 85 16.50 10.38 -3.56
C ILE A 85 17.21 11.69 -3.28
N GLY A 86 18.51 11.81 -3.59
CA GLY A 86 19.27 13.02 -3.39
C GLY A 86 18.69 14.22 -4.14
N PHE A 87 18.37 14.07 -5.43
CA PHE A 87 17.71 15.11 -6.20
C PHE A 87 16.28 15.38 -5.71
N GLY A 88 15.53 14.34 -5.32
CA GLY A 88 14.20 14.50 -4.75
C GLY A 88 14.20 15.27 -3.43
N LEU A 89 15.16 14.99 -2.53
CA LEU A 89 15.33 15.75 -1.28
C LEU A 89 15.76 17.20 -1.53
N LEU A 90 16.64 17.42 -2.50
CA LEU A 90 17.01 18.78 -2.92
C LEU A 90 15.79 19.55 -3.41
N ASP A 91 14.92 18.87 -4.18
CA ASP A 91 13.68 19.48 -4.65
C ASP A 91 12.70 19.80 -3.52
N ASP A 92 12.56 18.91 -2.55
CA ASP A 92 11.69 19.14 -1.37
C ASP A 92 12.16 20.34 -0.52
N VAL A 93 13.46 20.69 -0.57
CA VAL A 93 14.04 21.80 0.21
C VAL A 93 14.12 23.10 -0.59
N VAL A 94 14.60 23.06 -1.84
CA VAL A 94 14.93 24.27 -2.62
C VAL A 94 14.06 24.49 -3.87
N GLU A 95 13.08 23.62 -4.16
CA GLU A 95 12.19 23.70 -5.31
C GLU A 95 12.98 23.80 -6.64
N LEU A 96 13.49 22.66 -7.11
CA LEU A 96 14.30 22.57 -8.34
C LEU A 96 13.50 22.92 -9.60
N LYS A 97 14.17 23.42 -10.63
CA LYS A 97 13.59 23.58 -11.96
C LYS A 97 13.29 22.20 -12.56
N PRO A 98 12.23 22.06 -13.41
CA PRO A 98 11.83 20.76 -13.98
C PRO A 98 12.99 20.02 -14.68
N ILE A 99 13.85 20.74 -15.39
CA ILE A 99 14.99 20.12 -16.08
C ILE A 99 16.03 19.54 -15.09
N GLN A 100 16.23 20.17 -13.92
CA GLN A 100 17.16 19.69 -12.90
C GLN A 100 16.65 18.38 -12.27
N LYS A 101 15.34 18.27 -12.05
CA LYS A 101 14.70 17.03 -11.60
C LYS A 101 14.89 15.91 -12.62
N LEU A 102 14.63 16.19 -13.90
CA LEU A 102 14.81 15.23 -14.98
C LEU A 102 16.26 14.76 -15.11
N VAL A 103 17.25 15.65 -14.90
CA VAL A 103 18.67 15.28 -14.91
C VAL A 103 18.99 14.29 -13.78
N GLY A 104 18.51 14.55 -12.56
CA GLY A 104 18.71 13.62 -11.44
C GLY A 104 18.10 12.24 -11.69
N GLN A 105 16.87 12.21 -12.20
CA GLN A 105 16.21 10.97 -12.59
C GLN A 105 16.99 10.24 -13.69
N ALA A 106 17.38 10.96 -14.73
CA ALA A 106 18.15 10.40 -15.87
C ALA A 106 19.47 9.78 -15.43
N LEU A 107 20.21 10.44 -14.53
CA LEU A 107 21.45 9.91 -13.96
C LEU A 107 21.21 8.61 -13.18
N GLY A 108 20.21 8.58 -12.31
CA GLY A 108 19.85 7.37 -11.56
C GLY A 108 19.42 6.23 -12.47
N VAL A 109 18.55 6.50 -13.46
CA VAL A 109 18.08 5.50 -14.42
C VAL A 109 19.23 4.96 -15.27
N THR A 110 20.12 5.84 -15.76
CA THR A 110 21.28 5.41 -16.54
C THR A 110 22.21 4.52 -15.72
N LEU A 111 22.44 4.85 -14.45
CA LEU A 111 23.24 4.01 -13.55
C LEU A 111 22.61 2.62 -13.34
N ALA A 112 21.29 2.57 -13.15
CA ALA A 112 20.57 1.30 -13.03
C ALA A 112 20.66 0.44 -14.32
N MET A 113 20.61 1.09 -15.48
CA MET A 113 20.79 0.42 -16.79
C MET A 113 22.21 -0.12 -16.96
N VAL A 114 23.23 0.61 -16.53
CA VAL A 114 24.62 0.12 -16.50
C VAL A 114 24.75 -1.08 -15.57
N GLY A 115 24.01 -1.11 -14.47
CA GLY A 115 23.91 -2.24 -13.55
C GLY A 115 23.04 -3.41 -14.02
N GLY A 116 22.56 -3.39 -15.28
CA GLY A 116 21.85 -4.50 -15.90
C GLY A 116 20.31 -4.42 -15.90
N MET A 117 19.71 -3.34 -15.40
CA MET A 117 18.26 -3.12 -15.53
C MET A 117 17.90 -2.73 -16.96
N ILE A 118 17.63 -3.71 -17.82
CA ILE A 118 17.36 -3.48 -19.25
C ILE A 118 16.18 -4.35 -19.70
N ILE A 119 15.26 -3.78 -20.47
CA ILE A 119 14.23 -4.52 -21.20
C ILE A 119 14.92 -5.16 -22.42
N SER A 120 15.45 -6.37 -22.23
CA SER A 120 16.19 -7.11 -23.26
C SER A 120 15.24 -7.81 -24.23
N ASN A 121 14.14 -8.38 -23.71
CA ASN A 121 13.09 -8.96 -24.53
C ASN A 121 12.12 -7.85 -24.92
N VAL A 122 12.38 -7.22 -26.09
CA VAL A 122 11.52 -6.15 -26.60
C VAL A 122 10.26 -6.76 -27.21
N PRO A 123 9.06 -6.39 -26.76
CA PRO A 123 7.81 -6.94 -27.29
C PRO A 123 7.71 -6.75 -28.81
N PHE A 124 7.28 -7.79 -29.52
CA PHE A 124 7.08 -7.82 -30.98
C PHE A 124 8.34 -7.68 -31.85
N ILE A 125 9.53 -7.57 -31.27
CA ILE A 125 10.79 -7.40 -32.03
C ILE A 125 11.80 -8.46 -31.58
N ASP A 126 11.86 -9.54 -32.33
CA ASP A 126 12.89 -10.56 -32.11
C ASP A 126 14.27 -9.97 -32.44
N ASN A 127 15.25 -10.21 -31.56
CA ASN A 127 16.61 -9.70 -31.71
C ASN A 127 16.68 -8.17 -31.90
N ALA A 128 15.94 -7.42 -31.12
CA ALA A 128 15.96 -5.97 -31.16
C ALA A 128 17.39 -5.43 -31.02
N PRO A 129 17.81 -4.44 -31.85
CA PRO A 129 19.09 -3.78 -31.65
C PRO A 129 19.23 -3.21 -30.22
N PRO A 130 20.42 -3.29 -29.61
CA PRO A 130 20.61 -2.88 -28.21
C PRO A 130 20.13 -1.46 -27.89
N TRP A 131 20.26 -0.54 -28.84
CA TRP A 131 19.82 0.84 -28.64
C TRP A 131 18.29 0.98 -28.42
N ILE A 132 17.49 0.09 -29.03
CA ILE A 132 16.03 0.05 -28.81
C ILE A 132 15.74 -0.37 -27.37
N SER A 133 16.39 -1.42 -26.88
CA SER A 133 16.28 -1.89 -25.49
C SER A 133 16.64 -0.77 -24.49
N TYR A 134 17.74 -0.07 -24.73
CA TYR A 134 18.15 1.05 -23.88
C TYR A 134 17.16 2.22 -23.95
N ALA A 135 16.73 2.62 -25.13
CA ALA A 135 15.79 3.72 -25.30
C ALA A 135 14.42 3.41 -24.66
N LEU A 136 13.92 2.18 -24.87
CA LEU A 136 12.65 1.72 -24.28
C LEU A 136 12.73 1.67 -22.76
N THR A 137 13.80 1.09 -22.22
CA THR A 137 14.02 1.02 -20.76
C THR A 137 14.05 2.42 -20.16
N PHE A 138 14.87 3.31 -20.72
CA PHE A 138 14.99 4.69 -20.25
C PHE A 138 13.64 5.42 -20.27
N ALA A 139 12.94 5.39 -21.42
CA ALA A 139 11.65 6.05 -21.57
C ALA A 139 10.59 5.50 -20.62
N PHE A 140 10.52 4.17 -20.46
CA PHE A 140 9.59 3.50 -19.57
C PHE A 140 9.82 3.89 -18.11
N VAL A 141 11.06 3.78 -17.62
CA VAL A 141 11.38 4.10 -16.22
C VAL A 141 11.14 5.57 -15.93
N MET A 142 11.55 6.48 -16.83
CA MET A 142 11.28 7.91 -16.69
C MET A 142 9.79 8.21 -16.67
N ALA A 143 8.98 7.55 -17.51
CA ALA A 143 7.53 7.70 -17.49
C ALA A 143 6.91 7.23 -16.16
N VAL A 144 7.35 6.10 -15.62
CA VAL A 144 6.85 5.57 -14.35
C VAL A 144 7.24 6.48 -13.18
N ILE A 145 8.51 6.92 -13.09
CA ILE A 145 8.95 7.85 -12.02
C ILE A 145 8.06 9.10 -12.02
N ASN A 146 7.88 9.73 -13.18
CA ASN A 146 7.07 10.94 -13.27
C ASN A 146 5.57 10.66 -13.07
N GLY A 147 5.04 9.55 -13.57
CA GLY A 147 3.64 9.16 -13.36
C GLY A 147 3.29 8.94 -11.89
N VAL A 148 4.17 8.27 -11.13
CA VAL A 148 3.99 8.11 -9.68
C VAL A 148 4.13 9.44 -8.95
N ASN A 149 5.10 10.28 -9.34
CA ASN A 149 5.28 11.61 -8.77
C ASN A 149 4.05 12.52 -9.02
N PHE A 150 3.48 12.51 -10.22
CA PHE A 150 2.25 13.25 -10.52
C PHE A 150 1.02 12.72 -9.75
N SER A 151 1.01 11.44 -9.41
CA SER A 151 -0.06 10.84 -8.59
C SER A 151 0.01 11.26 -7.11
N ASP A 152 1.11 11.84 -6.64
CA ASP A 152 1.25 12.36 -5.26
C ASP A 152 0.55 13.72 -5.04
N GLY A 153 -0.51 13.97 -5.80
CA GLY A 153 -1.37 15.16 -5.68
C GLY A 153 -2.57 15.02 -4.74
N MET A 154 -2.86 13.83 -4.23
CA MET A 154 -3.97 13.54 -3.31
C MET A 154 -3.55 12.59 -2.20
N ASP A 155 -4.10 12.82 -0.98
CA ASP A 155 -3.82 11.99 0.19
C ASP A 155 -4.04 10.50 -0.08
N GLY A 156 -3.01 9.70 0.10
CA GLY A 156 -3.02 8.25 -0.07
C GLY A 156 -2.94 7.74 -1.51
N LEU A 157 -3.10 8.58 -2.54
CA LEU A 157 -3.22 8.13 -3.92
C LEU A 157 -1.95 7.43 -4.42
N ALA A 158 -0.81 8.13 -4.45
CA ALA A 158 0.45 7.57 -4.95
C ALA A 158 0.90 6.36 -4.10
N ALA A 159 0.84 6.49 -2.78
CA ALA A 159 1.23 5.42 -1.87
C ALA A 159 0.38 4.16 -2.04
N GLY A 160 -0.94 4.31 -2.18
CA GLY A 160 -1.84 3.18 -2.29
C GLY A 160 -1.78 2.48 -3.65
N THR A 161 -1.74 3.22 -4.76
CA THR A 161 -1.58 2.62 -6.10
C THR A 161 -0.24 1.90 -6.23
N THR A 162 0.84 2.48 -5.68
CA THR A 162 2.15 1.83 -5.65
C THR A 162 2.16 0.59 -4.76
N LEU A 163 1.50 0.64 -3.60
CA LEU A 163 1.36 -0.52 -2.72
C LEU A 163 0.63 -1.67 -3.43
N MET A 164 -0.46 -1.38 -4.16
CA MET A 164 -1.18 -2.38 -4.93
C MET A 164 -0.29 -3.01 -6.01
N ALA A 165 0.48 -2.22 -6.74
CA ALA A 165 1.43 -2.70 -7.75
C ALA A 165 2.52 -3.60 -7.12
N LEU A 166 3.11 -3.17 -6.00
CA LEU A 166 4.14 -3.91 -5.28
C LEU A 166 3.66 -5.25 -4.72
N VAL A 167 2.40 -5.33 -4.29
CA VAL A 167 1.83 -6.62 -3.85
C VAL A 167 1.74 -7.60 -5.00
N VAL A 168 1.32 -7.17 -6.19
CA VAL A 168 1.32 -8.03 -7.38
C VAL A 168 2.74 -8.44 -7.76
N ILE A 169 3.70 -7.50 -7.76
CA ILE A 169 5.12 -7.82 -8.00
C ILE A 169 5.62 -8.86 -6.98
N PHE A 170 5.29 -8.68 -5.71
CA PHE A 170 5.66 -9.64 -4.65
C PHE A 170 5.11 -11.04 -4.93
N LEU A 171 3.83 -11.16 -5.27
CA LEU A 171 3.19 -12.44 -5.55
C LEU A 171 3.81 -13.14 -6.76
N LEU A 172 3.99 -12.39 -7.86
CA LEU A 172 4.62 -12.90 -9.07
C LEU A 172 6.09 -13.27 -8.83
N ALA A 173 6.80 -12.54 -7.97
CA ALA A 173 8.18 -12.85 -7.59
C ALA A 173 8.28 -14.13 -6.74
N VAL A 174 7.32 -14.36 -5.83
CA VAL A 174 7.24 -15.62 -5.05
C VAL A 174 6.93 -16.79 -5.98
N ASP A 175 5.99 -16.64 -6.90
CA ASP A 175 5.63 -17.68 -7.87
C ASP A 175 6.80 -18.04 -8.81
N SER A 176 7.54 -17.03 -9.27
CA SER A 176 8.75 -17.23 -10.11
C SER A 176 10.01 -17.59 -9.30
N ASN A 177 9.92 -17.81 -7.99
CA ASN A 177 11.06 -18.03 -7.09
C ASN A 177 12.14 -16.93 -7.13
N ASN A 178 11.78 -15.70 -7.50
CA ASN A 178 12.69 -14.56 -7.45
C ASN A 178 12.73 -13.95 -6.04
N VAL A 179 13.54 -14.54 -5.18
CA VAL A 179 13.62 -14.21 -3.74
C VAL A 179 14.03 -12.76 -3.52
N GLN A 180 14.94 -12.24 -4.34
CA GLN A 180 15.46 -10.88 -4.22
C GLN A 180 14.36 -9.83 -4.46
N VAL A 181 13.66 -9.94 -5.59
CA VAL A 181 12.53 -9.06 -5.92
C VAL A 181 11.43 -9.17 -4.86
N ALA A 182 11.14 -10.38 -4.38
CA ALA A 182 10.12 -10.60 -3.35
C ALA A 182 10.46 -9.91 -2.03
N ILE A 183 11.72 -9.99 -1.54
CA ILE A 183 12.13 -9.33 -0.29
C ILE A 183 12.07 -7.81 -0.42
N ILE A 184 12.56 -7.26 -1.54
CA ILE A 184 12.54 -5.80 -1.76
C ILE A 184 11.08 -5.31 -1.83
N ALA A 185 10.23 -5.97 -2.63
CA ALA A 185 8.82 -5.63 -2.74
C ALA A 185 8.09 -5.70 -1.40
N ALA A 186 8.30 -6.77 -0.61
CA ALA A 186 7.73 -6.93 0.72
C ALA A 186 8.17 -5.82 1.69
N SER A 187 9.45 -5.42 1.65
CA SER A 187 10.00 -4.37 2.50
C SER A 187 9.41 -3.00 2.17
N ILE A 188 9.28 -2.67 0.88
CA ILE A 188 8.65 -1.41 0.45
C ILE A 188 7.14 -1.43 0.77
N CYS A 189 6.45 -2.54 0.53
CA CYS A 189 5.04 -2.72 0.93
C CYS A 189 4.83 -2.42 2.41
N ALA A 190 5.67 -2.98 3.28
CA ALA A 190 5.60 -2.80 4.71
C ALA A 190 5.82 -1.34 5.14
N ALA A 191 6.83 -0.68 4.56
CA ALA A 191 7.09 0.73 4.79
C ALA A 191 5.93 1.62 4.32
N LEU A 192 5.31 1.30 3.17
CA LEU A 192 4.13 1.99 2.65
C LEU A 192 2.90 1.79 3.54
N VAL A 193 2.67 0.59 4.07
CA VAL A 193 1.59 0.35 5.04
C VAL A 193 1.77 1.23 6.28
N GLY A 194 3.01 1.33 6.79
CA GLY A 194 3.35 2.26 7.87
C GLY A 194 3.09 3.71 7.50
N PHE A 195 3.48 4.16 6.31
CA PHE A 195 3.29 5.51 5.80
C PHE A 195 1.82 5.87 5.58
N LEU A 196 1.04 5.00 4.95
CA LEU A 196 -0.39 5.21 4.67
C LEU A 196 -1.20 5.47 5.93
N ARG A 197 -0.77 4.97 7.08
CA ARG A 197 -1.40 5.27 8.37
C ARG A 197 -1.44 6.77 8.66
N PHE A 198 -0.47 7.54 8.16
CA PHE A 198 -0.32 8.98 8.38
C PHE A 198 -0.70 9.82 7.17
N ASN A 199 -0.68 9.24 5.96
CA ASN A 199 -0.95 9.92 4.70
C ASN A 199 -2.37 9.72 4.17
N THR A 200 -3.18 8.80 4.74
CA THR A 200 -4.59 8.67 4.36
C THR A 200 -5.39 9.88 4.80
N HIS A 201 -6.33 10.30 3.95
CA HIS A 201 -7.12 11.52 4.16
C HIS A 201 -7.89 11.54 5.50
N PRO A 202 -7.79 12.62 6.30
CA PRO A 202 -6.91 13.79 6.11
C PRO A 202 -5.46 13.47 6.49
N ALA A 203 -4.53 13.69 5.56
CA ALA A 203 -3.12 13.41 5.77
C ALA A 203 -2.52 14.27 6.89
N THR A 204 -1.52 13.72 7.58
CA THR A 204 -0.71 14.42 8.60
C THR A 204 0.73 14.60 8.17
N ILE A 205 1.13 13.97 7.06
CA ILE A 205 2.43 14.06 6.41
C ILE A 205 2.28 13.81 4.92
N PHE A 206 3.01 14.53 4.09
CA PHE A 206 3.14 14.28 2.66
C PHE A 206 4.38 13.46 2.36
N MET A 207 4.35 12.73 1.25
CA MET A 207 5.45 11.89 0.81
C MET A 207 6.66 12.71 0.38
N GLY A 208 6.42 13.78 -0.38
CA GLY A 208 7.44 14.61 -1.02
C GLY A 208 8.03 13.99 -2.28
N ASP A 209 8.81 14.78 -3.01
CA ASP A 209 9.40 14.39 -4.28
C ASP A 209 10.44 13.27 -4.12
N ALA A 210 11.18 13.25 -3.02
CA ALA A 210 12.11 12.16 -2.71
C ALA A 210 11.40 10.81 -2.60
N GLY A 211 10.24 10.77 -1.92
CA GLY A 211 9.49 9.53 -1.71
C GLY A 211 8.80 9.04 -2.98
N SER A 212 8.11 9.93 -3.69
CA SER A 212 7.37 9.55 -4.91
C SER A 212 8.28 9.13 -6.05
N GLN A 213 9.42 9.80 -6.25
CA GLN A 213 10.42 9.41 -7.26
C GLN A 213 11.12 8.09 -6.89
N PHE A 214 11.46 7.88 -5.62
CA PHE A 214 11.98 6.59 -5.14
C PHE A 214 10.99 5.45 -5.41
N LEU A 215 9.72 5.65 -5.11
CA LEU A 215 8.69 4.63 -5.35
C LEU A 215 8.52 4.34 -6.83
N GLY A 216 8.43 5.38 -7.67
CA GLY A 216 8.33 5.22 -9.12
C GLY A 216 9.51 4.44 -9.71
N PHE A 217 10.73 4.78 -9.29
CA PHE A 217 11.93 4.04 -9.67
C PHE A 217 11.90 2.59 -9.19
N SER A 218 11.57 2.38 -7.92
CA SER A 218 11.57 1.04 -7.31
C SER A 218 10.58 0.10 -7.98
N VAL A 219 9.34 0.54 -8.23
CA VAL A 219 8.35 -0.31 -8.90
C VAL A 219 8.71 -0.60 -10.35
N ALA A 220 9.31 0.37 -11.06
CA ALA A 220 9.80 0.15 -12.43
C ALA A 220 10.96 -0.85 -12.45
N TRP A 221 11.94 -0.67 -11.55
CA TRP A 221 13.08 -1.57 -11.42
C TRP A 221 12.65 -3.00 -11.11
N LEU A 222 11.77 -3.17 -10.12
CA LEU A 222 11.26 -4.48 -9.70
C LEU A 222 10.45 -5.16 -10.82
N ALA A 223 9.58 -4.41 -11.50
CA ALA A 223 8.76 -4.94 -12.58
C ALA A 223 9.60 -5.39 -13.79
N ILE A 224 10.62 -4.59 -14.17
CA ILE A 224 11.55 -4.96 -15.24
C ILE A 224 12.38 -6.17 -14.83
N THR A 225 13.01 -6.15 -13.65
CA THR A 225 13.85 -7.26 -13.15
C THR A 225 13.06 -8.56 -13.08
N LEU A 226 11.79 -8.50 -12.70
CA LEU A 226 10.91 -9.67 -12.63
C LEU A 226 10.55 -10.21 -14.01
N SER A 227 10.15 -9.34 -14.95
CA SER A 227 9.69 -9.77 -16.29
C SER A 227 10.83 -10.14 -17.23
N GLN A 228 12.05 -9.61 -16.99
CA GLN A 228 13.23 -9.86 -17.84
C GLN A 228 14.17 -10.92 -17.27
N ALA A 229 13.85 -11.54 -16.13
CA ALA A 229 14.64 -12.64 -15.59
C ALA A 229 14.66 -13.82 -16.58
N GLY A 230 15.85 -14.40 -16.85
CA GLY A 230 16.00 -15.49 -17.83
C GLY A 230 15.19 -16.74 -17.53
N THR A 231 14.71 -16.91 -16.30
CA THR A 231 13.81 -17.98 -15.84
C THR A 231 12.34 -17.54 -15.81
N SER A 232 12.04 -16.29 -16.16
CA SER A 232 10.68 -15.76 -16.09
C SER A 232 9.82 -16.33 -17.21
N THR A 233 8.63 -16.84 -16.83
CA THR A 233 7.57 -17.26 -17.76
C THR A 233 6.58 -16.11 -18.02
N LEU A 234 6.81 -14.94 -17.42
CA LEU A 234 5.95 -13.78 -17.56
C LEU A 234 6.18 -13.08 -18.91
N THR A 235 5.11 -12.56 -19.49
CA THR A 235 5.22 -11.73 -20.69
C THR A 235 6.09 -10.48 -20.44
N PRO A 236 6.95 -10.08 -21.37
CA PRO A 236 7.73 -8.84 -21.30
C PRO A 236 6.90 -7.57 -21.09
N LEU A 237 5.62 -7.59 -21.49
CA LEU A 237 4.68 -6.48 -21.29
C LEU A 237 4.02 -6.43 -19.90
N MET A 238 4.32 -7.37 -19.01
CA MET A 238 3.75 -7.38 -17.64
C MET A 238 3.94 -6.04 -16.89
N PRO A 239 5.10 -5.35 -16.97
CA PRO A 239 5.26 -4.04 -16.34
C PRO A 239 4.24 -3.00 -16.81
N LEU A 240 3.76 -3.08 -18.05
CA LEU A 240 2.74 -2.18 -18.59
C LEU A 240 1.39 -2.31 -17.88
N LEU A 241 0.98 -3.53 -17.51
CA LEU A 241 -0.27 -3.75 -16.76
C LEU A 241 -0.12 -3.38 -15.30
N ILE A 242 0.98 -3.76 -14.66
CA ILE A 242 1.23 -3.48 -13.25
C ILE A 242 1.29 -1.97 -12.99
N LEU A 243 1.91 -1.21 -13.90
CA LEU A 243 2.15 0.22 -13.80
C LEU A 243 1.26 1.03 -14.76
N GLY A 244 0.15 0.46 -15.20
CA GLY A 244 -0.67 1.02 -16.26
C GLY A 244 -1.34 2.34 -15.91
N ILE A 245 -1.73 2.57 -14.65
CA ILE A 245 -2.31 3.87 -14.23
C ILE A 245 -1.29 5.01 -14.33
N PRO A 246 -0.07 4.93 -13.73
CA PRO A 246 0.95 5.95 -13.93
C PRO A 246 1.29 6.22 -15.40
N ILE A 247 1.40 5.17 -16.20
CA ILE A 247 1.71 5.29 -17.64
C ILE A 247 0.54 5.96 -18.38
N MET A 248 -0.70 5.56 -18.11
CA MET A 248 -1.91 6.17 -18.67
C MET A 248 -1.95 7.68 -18.38
N ASP A 249 -1.68 8.08 -17.13
CA ASP A 249 -1.70 9.50 -16.75
C ASP A 249 -0.68 10.32 -17.53
N VAL A 250 0.56 9.84 -17.64
CA VAL A 250 1.61 10.50 -18.42
C VAL A 250 1.23 10.59 -19.91
N LEU A 251 0.76 9.50 -20.52
CA LEU A 251 0.33 9.48 -21.92
C LEU A 251 -0.83 10.44 -22.17
N GLN A 252 -1.84 10.44 -21.28
CA GLN A 252 -2.98 11.35 -21.36
C GLN A 252 -2.53 12.81 -21.34
N VAL A 253 -1.66 13.20 -20.41
CA VAL A 253 -1.15 14.58 -20.30
C VAL A 253 -0.37 14.96 -21.54
N ILE A 254 0.51 14.10 -22.04
CA ILE A 254 1.27 14.34 -23.28
C ILE A 254 0.31 14.57 -24.47
N CYS A 255 -0.68 13.69 -24.67
CA CYS A 255 -1.67 13.82 -25.75
C CYS A 255 -2.46 15.13 -25.66
N VAL A 256 -2.91 15.50 -24.44
CA VAL A 256 -3.66 16.76 -24.23
C VAL A 256 -2.79 17.97 -24.53
N ARG A 257 -1.53 17.98 -24.12
CA ARG A 257 -0.58 19.07 -24.36
C ARG A 257 -0.25 19.25 -25.84
N ILE A 258 0.01 18.14 -26.54
CA ILE A 258 0.22 18.18 -28.00
C ILE A 258 -1.02 18.76 -28.70
N LYS A 259 -2.23 18.28 -28.35
CA LYS A 259 -3.49 18.78 -28.93
C LYS A 259 -3.70 20.29 -28.67
N LYS A 260 -3.33 20.76 -27.47
CA LYS A 260 -3.45 22.17 -27.06
C LYS A 260 -2.25 23.02 -27.49
N LYS A 261 -1.24 22.45 -28.14
CA LYS A 261 0.03 23.11 -28.50
C LYS A 261 0.75 23.76 -27.31
N LEU A 262 0.68 23.12 -26.13
CA LEU A 262 1.33 23.56 -24.91
C LEU A 262 2.73 22.91 -24.79
N PRO A 263 3.70 23.57 -24.10
CA PRO A 263 4.99 22.96 -23.82
C PRO A 263 4.81 21.70 -22.97
N LEU A 264 5.61 20.65 -23.23
CA LEU A 264 5.53 19.38 -22.50
C LEU A 264 5.92 19.52 -21.01
N SER A 265 6.66 20.56 -20.64
CA SER A 265 7.02 20.88 -19.26
C SER A 265 6.14 22.01 -18.72
N GLY A 266 5.78 21.92 -17.45
CA GLY A 266 5.03 22.96 -16.73
C GLY A 266 3.90 22.40 -15.87
N PRO A 267 3.39 23.20 -14.91
CA PRO A 267 2.31 22.78 -14.03
C PRO A 267 1.02 22.53 -14.82
N ASP A 268 0.33 21.43 -14.48
CA ASP A 268 -0.89 21.00 -15.17
C ASP A 268 -2.01 20.65 -14.19
N LYS A 269 -3.25 20.83 -14.65
CA LYS A 269 -4.47 20.35 -13.99
C LYS A 269 -5.19 19.28 -14.85
N GLU A 270 -4.48 18.71 -15.82
CA GLU A 270 -5.02 17.72 -16.75
C GLU A 270 -4.71 16.27 -16.33
N HIS A 271 -3.99 16.07 -15.19
CA HIS A 271 -3.75 14.74 -14.63
C HIS A 271 -5.05 14.01 -14.33
N PHE A 272 -5.02 12.69 -14.45
CA PHE A 272 -6.17 11.80 -14.37
C PHE A 272 -7.00 12.01 -13.08
N HIS A 273 -6.36 12.13 -11.93
CA HIS A 273 -7.03 12.39 -10.66
C HIS A 273 -7.76 13.75 -10.64
N HIS A 274 -7.20 14.78 -11.29
CA HIS A 274 -7.89 16.06 -11.43
C HIS A 274 -9.09 15.97 -12.37
N GLN A 275 -8.99 15.19 -13.45
CA GLN A 275 -10.09 14.97 -14.38
C GLN A 275 -11.28 14.27 -13.70
N ILE A 276 -11.02 13.24 -12.88
CA ILE A 276 -12.07 12.60 -12.07
C ILE A 276 -12.63 13.56 -11.04
N GLY A 277 -11.78 14.39 -10.41
CA GLY A 277 -12.22 15.42 -9.46
C GLY A 277 -13.17 16.47 -10.06
N LYS A 278 -13.04 16.80 -11.37
CA LYS A 278 -13.96 17.69 -12.09
C LYS A 278 -15.41 17.15 -12.12
N LEU A 279 -15.61 15.85 -11.89
CA LEU A 279 -16.95 15.26 -11.77
C LEU A 279 -17.64 15.56 -10.44
N GLY A 280 -17.02 16.33 -9.54
CA GLY A 280 -17.61 16.73 -8.24
C GLY A 280 -17.46 15.65 -7.16
N LEU A 281 -16.65 14.62 -7.37
CA LEU A 281 -16.36 13.61 -6.36
C LEU A 281 -15.49 14.19 -5.23
N PRO A 282 -15.75 13.85 -3.96
CA PRO A 282 -14.85 14.18 -2.86
C PRO A 282 -13.51 13.45 -3.03
N GLN A 283 -12.43 13.98 -2.44
CA GLN A 283 -11.07 13.43 -2.57
C GLN A 283 -11.01 11.92 -2.33
N ASN A 284 -11.67 11.43 -1.26
CA ASN A 284 -11.74 9.99 -0.98
C ASN A 284 -12.43 9.18 -2.08
N GLY A 285 -13.46 9.77 -2.72
CA GLY A 285 -14.16 9.12 -3.84
C GLY A 285 -13.29 9.04 -5.10
N VAL A 286 -12.50 10.07 -5.37
CA VAL A 286 -11.53 10.07 -6.49
C VAL A 286 -10.48 8.97 -6.27
N VAL A 287 -9.86 8.93 -5.08
CA VAL A 287 -8.84 7.93 -4.74
C VAL A 287 -9.41 6.52 -4.79
N ALA A 288 -10.60 6.30 -4.23
CA ALA A 288 -11.28 5.01 -4.28
C ALA A 288 -11.58 4.56 -5.72
N GLY A 289 -12.03 5.49 -6.58
CA GLY A 289 -12.26 5.22 -7.99
C GLY A 289 -10.97 4.79 -8.72
N ILE A 290 -9.85 5.48 -8.47
CA ILE A 290 -8.55 5.11 -9.06
C ILE A 290 -8.07 3.75 -8.56
N TYR A 291 -8.26 3.43 -7.27
CA TYR A 291 -7.92 2.11 -6.73
C TYR A 291 -8.73 0.99 -7.38
N LEU A 292 -10.03 1.21 -7.66
CA LEU A 292 -10.85 0.23 -8.40
C LEU A 292 -10.34 0.03 -9.83
N LEU A 293 -9.96 1.12 -10.51
CA LEU A 293 -9.38 1.04 -11.84
C LEU A 293 -8.03 0.30 -11.82
N GLN A 294 -7.18 0.58 -10.84
CA GLN A 294 -5.93 -0.14 -10.64
C GLN A 294 -6.17 -1.63 -10.35
N LEU A 295 -7.18 -1.95 -9.53
CA LEU A 295 -7.56 -3.35 -9.25
C LEU A 295 -7.92 -4.12 -10.52
N ILE A 296 -8.66 -3.51 -11.44
CA ILE A 296 -9.02 -4.15 -12.72
C ILE A 296 -7.77 -4.48 -13.53
N LEU A 297 -6.82 -3.53 -13.65
CA LEU A 297 -5.56 -3.78 -14.35
C LEU A 297 -4.73 -4.87 -13.70
N LEU A 298 -4.59 -4.84 -12.39
CA LEU A 298 -3.79 -5.82 -11.65
C LEU A 298 -4.42 -7.22 -11.67
N SER A 299 -5.75 -7.30 -11.62
CA SER A 299 -6.46 -8.58 -11.80
C SER A 299 -6.25 -9.12 -13.22
N GLY A 300 -6.31 -8.25 -14.23
CA GLY A 300 -5.97 -8.60 -15.61
C GLY A 300 -4.52 -9.09 -15.72
N ALA A 301 -3.57 -8.37 -15.15
CA ALA A 301 -2.16 -8.76 -15.12
C ALA A 301 -1.97 -10.17 -14.57
N PHE A 302 -2.65 -10.50 -13.47
CA PHE A 302 -2.56 -11.82 -12.85
C PHE A 302 -3.20 -12.93 -13.70
N LEU A 303 -4.31 -12.64 -14.37
CA LEU A 303 -5.03 -13.62 -15.19
C LEU A 303 -4.31 -13.96 -16.50
N ILE A 304 -3.66 -12.96 -17.13
CA ILE A 304 -3.03 -13.10 -18.46
C ILE A 304 -1.50 -13.03 -18.42
N GLN A 305 -0.90 -13.32 -17.27
CA GLN A 305 0.54 -13.20 -17.02
C GLN A 305 1.42 -14.06 -17.94
N HIS A 306 0.88 -15.15 -18.47
CA HIS A 306 1.58 -16.09 -19.37
C HIS A 306 1.07 -16.03 -20.80
N ASP A 307 0.15 -15.10 -21.11
CA ASP A 307 -0.40 -14.95 -22.45
C ASP A 307 0.56 -14.20 -23.39
N SER A 308 0.18 -14.15 -24.66
CA SER A 308 0.98 -13.47 -25.68
C SER A 308 1.04 -11.95 -25.43
N ASP A 309 2.12 -11.30 -25.88
CA ASP A 309 2.27 -9.84 -25.84
C ASP A 309 1.10 -9.13 -26.52
N ALA A 310 0.54 -9.72 -27.60
CA ALA A 310 -0.61 -9.17 -28.30
C ALA A 310 -1.88 -9.18 -27.42
N THR A 311 -2.11 -10.23 -26.62
CA THR A 311 -3.22 -10.31 -25.66
C THR A 311 -3.08 -9.23 -24.59
N VAL A 312 -1.89 -9.09 -24.02
CA VAL A 312 -1.60 -8.10 -22.95
C VAL A 312 -1.77 -6.67 -23.48
N LEU A 313 -1.19 -6.38 -24.65
CA LEU A 313 -1.33 -5.05 -25.27
C LEU A 313 -2.79 -4.76 -25.66
N GLY A 314 -3.48 -5.74 -26.23
CA GLY A 314 -4.91 -5.64 -26.59
C GLY A 314 -5.78 -5.34 -25.37
N PHE A 315 -5.55 -6.05 -24.27
CA PHE A 315 -6.23 -5.79 -22.99
C PHE A 315 -5.98 -4.37 -22.48
N TYR A 316 -4.70 -3.92 -22.49
CA TYR A 316 -4.37 -2.56 -22.03
C TYR A 316 -4.99 -1.47 -22.90
N ILE A 317 -4.96 -1.62 -24.23
CA ILE A 317 -5.58 -0.67 -25.17
C ILE A 317 -7.11 -0.64 -24.95
N CYS A 318 -7.76 -1.79 -24.83
CA CYS A 318 -9.19 -1.86 -24.52
C CYS A 318 -9.52 -1.16 -23.19
N TYR A 319 -8.72 -1.42 -22.16
CA TYR A 319 -8.85 -0.75 -20.88
C TYR A 319 -8.74 0.77 -21.00
N LEU A 320 -7.72 1.27 -21.72
CA LEU A 320 -7.55 2.71 -21.97
C LEU A 320 -8.75 3.32 -22.68
N MET A 321 -9.22 2.66 -23.76
CA MET A 321 -10.39 3.14 -24.53
C MET A 321 -11.65 3.22 -23.65
N VAL A 322 -11.89 2.21 -22.82
CA VAL A 322 -13.05 2.20 -21.92
C VAL A 322 -12.94 3.30 -20.86
N VAL A 323 -11.82 3.36 -20.16
CA VAL A 323 -11.66 4.30 -19.02
C VAL A 323 -11.68 5.75 -19.52
N LEU A 324 -10.88 6.07 -20.52
CA LEU A 324 -10.80 7.44 -21.06
C LEU A 324 -12.06 7.81 -21.85
N GLY A 325 -12.66 6.86 -22.56
CA GLY A 325 -13.91 7.04 -23.30
C GLY A 325 -15.07 7.35 -22.36
N VAL A 326 -15.24 6.57 -21.30
CA VAL A 326 -16.27 6.82 -20.27
C VAL A 326 -16.05 8.18 -19.62
N LEU A 327 -14.82 8.52 -19.23
CA LEU A 327 -14.49 9.81 -18.64
C LEU A 327 -14.84 10.96 -19.59
N TYR A 328 -14.49 10.83 -20.87
CA TYR A 328 -14.80 11.83 -21.89
C TYR A 328 -16.33 12.00 -22.07
N ILE A 329 -17.09 10.90 -22.20
CA ILE A 329 -18.55 10.93 -22.37
C ILE A 329 -19.21 11.61 -21.17
N VAL A 330 -18.82 11.23 -19.95
CA VAL A 330 -19.39 11.78 -18.71
C VAL A 330 -19.12 13.29 -18.60
N GLN A 331 -17.89 13.73 -18.94
CA GLN A 331 -17.54 15.14 -18.96
C GLN A 331 -18.27 15.92 -20.07
N ALA A 332 -18.38 15.33 -21.28
CA ALA A 332 -19.08 15.96 -22.42
C ALA A 332 -20.59 16.16 -22.15
N GLN A 333 -21.20 15.25 -21.39
CA GLN A 333 -22.59 15.36 -20.94
C GLN A 333 -22.77 16.37 -19.80
N GLY A 334 -21.69 16.98 -19.29
CA GLY A 334 -21.74 17.91 -18.18
C GLY A 334 -22.19 17.30 -16.85
N TRP A 335 -22.12 15.94 -16.74
CA TRP A 335 -22.52 15.26 -15.52
C TRP A 335 -21.59 15.64 -14.36
N ARG A 336 -22.18 16.06 -13.27
CA ARG A 336 -21.48 16.34 -12.00
C ARG A 336 -22.30 15.82 -10.84
N MET A 337 -21.61 15.24 -9.88
CA MET A 337 -22.23 14.84 -8.62
C MET A 337 -22.72 16.10 -7.89
N ARG A 338 -24.01 16.17 -7.54
CA ARG A 338 -24.56 17.29 -6.77
C ARG A 338 -24.14 17.16 -5.31
N GLU A 339 -23.79 18.29 -4.66
CA GLU A 339 -23.46 18.29 -3.21
C GLU A 339 -24.60 17.74 -2.34
N ALA A 340 -25.84 17.81 -2.78
CA ALA A 340 -27.01 17.23 -2.09
C ALA A 340 -27.04 15.69 -2.15
N ASP A 341 -26.33 15.07 -3.09
CA ASP A 341 -26.20 13.62 -3.21
C ASP A 341 -25.09 13.07 -2.28
N THR A 342 -24.34 13.97 -1.61
CA THR A 342 -23.51 13.61 -0.48
C THR A 342 -24.41 13.18 0.69
N PHE A 343 -24.83 11.94 0.64
CA PHE A 343 -25.21 10.95 1.67
C PHE A 343 -25.84 11.41 3.02
N ASP A 344 -26.20 12.66 3.24
CA ASP A 344 -27.00 13.06 4.40
C ASP A 344 -28.47 12.55 4.34
N GLY A 345 -28.89 12.07 3.18
CA GLY A 345 -30.27 11.63 2.93
C GLY A 345 -30.58 10.17 3.23
N VAL A 346 -29.58 9.26 3.22
CA VAL A 346 -29.81 7.80 3.36
C VAL A 346 -30.11 7.38 4.81
N ASN A 347 -29.73 8.21 5.79
CA ASN A 347 -29.89 7.88 7.21
C ASN A 347 -31.31 8.07 7.78
N ARG A 348 -32.27 8.56 7.00
CA ARG A 348 -33.60 8.87 7.57
C ARG A 348 -34.67 7.81 7.37
N ARG A 349 -34.47 6.75 6.55
CA ARG A 349 -35.61 5.93 6.10
C ARG A 349 -35.65 4.45 6.48
N ASN A 350 -34.61 3.84 7.02
CA ASN A 350 -34.66 2.40 7.29
C ASN A 350 -35.03 2.09 8.74
N GLY A 351 -36.30 1.77 8.98
CA GLY A 351 -36.85 1.47 10.32
C GLY A 351 -36.18 0.29 11.06
N ILE A 352 -35.57 -0.66 10.35
CA ILE A 352 -34.85 -1.80 10.93
C ILE A 352 -33.58 -1.34 11.67
N PHE A 353 -32.78 -0.48 11.07
CA PHE A 353 -31.56 0.03 11.71
C PHE A 353 -31.82 0.91 12.95
N ARG A 354 -32.97 1.59 12.98
CA ARG A 354 -33.42 2.34 14.15
C ARG A 354 -33.76 1.42 15.32
N ARG A 355 -34.35 0.25 15.07
CA ARG A 355 -34.69 -0.74 16.09
C ARG A 355 -33.46 -1.39 16.72
N VAL A 356 -32.36 -1.53 15.97
CA VAL A 356 -31.12 -2.16 16.45
C VAL A 356 -30.15 -1.15 17.06
N SER A 357 -30.42 0.17 16.93
CA SER A 357 -29.53 1.24 17.42
C SER A 357 -29.33 1.25 18.95
N PHE A 358 -30.21 0.59 19.73
CA PHE A 358 -30.04 0.46 21.18
C PHE A 358 -28.84 -0.43 21.58
N LEU A 359 -28.38 -1.31 20.69
CA LEU A 359 -27.19 -2.16 20.89
C LEU A 359 -25.86 -1.39 20.75
N HIS A 360 -25.90 -0.18 20.18
CA HIS A 360 -24.73 0.64 19.89
C HIS A 360 -23.81 0.90 21.11
N PRO A 361 -24.31 1.26 22.32
CA PRO A 361 -23.44 1.50 23.47
C PRO A 361 -22.67 0.25 23.92
N TYR A 362 -23.25 -0.93 23.71
CA TYR A 362 -22.67 -2.20 24.17
C TYR A 362 -21.74 -2.84 23.13
N SER A 363 -21.88 -2.51 21.85
CA SER A 363 -21.15 -3.14 20.76
C SER A 363 -19.63 -2.98 20.89
N GLY A 364 -19.12 -1.84 21.34
CA GLY A 364 -17.68 -1.64 21.55
C GLY A 364 -17.09 -2.50 22.67
N LYS A 365 -17.86 -2.72 23.75
CA LYS A 365 -17.45 -3.62 24.82
C LYS A 365 -17.48 -5.09 24.36
N PHE A 366 -18.54 -5.47 23.66
CA PHE A 366 -18.71 -6.81 23.10
C PHE A 366 -17.56 -7.16 22.15
N PHE A 367 -17.32 -6.35 21.12
CA PHE A 367 -16.23 -6.60 20.17
C PHE A 367 -14.85 -6.58 20.85
N GLY A 368 -14.63 -5.70 21.82
CA GLY A 368 -13.37 -5.67 22.57
C GLY A 368 -13.11 -6.95 23.38
N ILE A 369 -14.12 -7.51 24.01
CA ILE A 369 -14.02 -8.77 24.77
C ILE A 369 -13.82 -9.94 23.79
N VAL A 370 -14.62 -10.00 22.73
CA VAL A 370 -14.53 -11.08 21.73
C VAL A 370 -13.15 -11.08 21.07
N THR A 371 -12.64 -9.93 20.65
CA THR A 371 -11.30 -9.84 20.03
C THR A 371 -10.21 -10.27 21.01
N ALA A 372 -10.28 -9.82 22.28
CA ALA A 372 -9.34 -10.23 23.31
C ALA A 372 -9.34 -11.75 23.53
N ALA A 373 -10.54 -12.35 23.61
CA ALA A 373 -10.69 -13.79 23.74
C ALA A 373 -10.14 -14.57 22.55
N VAL A 374 -10.41 -14.10 21.33
CA VAL A 374 -9.88 -14.71 20.08
C VAL A 374 -8.37 -14.65 20.03
N LEU A 375 -7.76 -13.51 20.38
CA LEU A 375 -6.30 -13.37 20.40
C LEU A 375 -5.66 -14.31 21.43
N CYS A 376 -6.24 -14.43 22.62
CA CYS A 376 -5.75 -15.36 23.64
C CYS A 376 -5.91 -16.84 23.23
N LEU A 377 -7.05 -17.19 22.63
CA LEU A 377 -7.28 -18.55 22.10
C LEU A 377 -6.29 -18.90 20.99
N PHE A 378 -6.02 -17.96 20.10
CA PHE A 378 -5.05 -18.16 19.04
C PHE A 378 -3.62 -18.33 19.60
N ALA A 379 -3.26 -17.55 20.61
CA ALA A 379 -1.97 -17.70 21.27
C ALA A 379 -1.80 -19.06 21.96
N VAL A 380 -2.84 -19.56 22.60
CA VAL A 380 -2.82 -20.90 23.26
C VAL A 380 -2.76 -22.03 22.24
N LYS A 381 -3.48 -21.92 21.10
CA LYS A 381 -3.47 -22.96 20.07
C LYS A 381 -2.18 -23.02 19.26
N SER A 382 -1.35 -22.01 19.32
CA SER A 382 -0.06 -21.92 18.60
C SER A 382 1.09 -22.65 19.32
N ALA A 383 0.82 -23.83 19.90
CA ALA A 383 1.76 -24.54 20.78
C ALA A 383 3.00 -25.12 20.07
N GLU A 384 2.99 -25.30 18.75
CA GLU A 384 4.08 -25.94 17.97
C GLU A 384 4.75 -24.97 16.98
N MET A 385 5.07 -23.76 17.44
CA MET A 385 5.72 -22.78 16.58
C MET A 385 7.23 -22.99 16.41
N PRO A 386 7.78 -22.66 15.23
CA PRO A 386 9.22 -22.61 15.05
C PRO A 386 9.86 -21.64 16.05
N LYS A 387 11.00 -22.04 16.66
CA LYS A 387 11.72 -21.23 17.68
C LYS A 387 11.98 -19.79 17.23
N GLY A 388 12.29 -19.55 15.95
CA GLY A 388 12.46 -18.21 15.39
C GLY A 388 11.23 -17.30 15.54
N PHE A 389 10.04 -17.86 15.43
CA PHE A 389 8.76 -17.14 15.61
C PHE A 389 8.54 -16.71 17.06
N ILE A 390 8.92 -17.56 18.00
CA ILE A 390 8.83 -17.27 19.44
C ILE A 390 9.73 -16.10 19.80
N TYR A 391 10.97 -16.06 19.29
CA TYR A 391 11.89 -14.92 19.50
C TYR A 391 11.34 -13.62 18.91
N ILE A 392 10.71 -13.67 17.74
CA ILE A 392 10.08 -12.49 17.14
C ILE A 392 8.91 -12.02 18.00
N ALA A 393 8.05 -12.93 18.48
CA ALA A 393 6.94 -12.59 19.37
C ALA A 393 7.43 -11.90 20.65
N LEU A 394 8.50 -12.40 21.25
CA LEU A 394 9.11 -11.82 22.44
C LEU A 394 9.72 -10.44 22.14
N ALA A 395 10.44 -10.30 21.04
CA ALA A 395 11.02 -9.03 20.61
C ALA A 395 9.93 -7.98 20.33
N LEU A 396 8.82 -8.37 19.71
CA LEU A 396 7.67 -7.51 19.49
C LEU A 396 6.99 -7.11 20.80
N ALA A 397 6.74 -8.06 21.69
CA ALA A 397 6.11 -7.79 23.00
C ALA A 397 6.96 -6.83 23.83
N THR A 398 8.26 -7.05 23.91
CA THR A 398 9.19 -6.18 24.64
C THR A 398 9.31 -4.80 24.00
N SER A 399 9.42 -4.69 22.68
CA SER A 399 9.45 -3.40 21.95
C SER A 399 8.18 -2.60 22.18
N ILE A 400 7.02 -3.22 22.09
CA ILE A 400 5.72 -2.61 22.34
C ILE A 400 5.62 -2.12 23.79
N LEU A 401 6.09 -2.92 24.74
CA LEU A 401 6.08 -2.57 26.16
C LEU A 401 6.99 -1.36 26.43
N CYS A 402 8.22 -1.36 25.90
CA CYS A 402 9.15 -0.25 26.00
C CYS A 402 8.61 1.04 25.40
N LEU A 403 8.07 0.98 24.18
CA LEU A 403 7.45 2.13 23.52
C LEU A 403 6.27 2.68 24.32
N ARG A 404 5.48 1.81 24.92
CA ARG A 404 4.31 2.20 25.74
C ARG A 404 4.71 2.88 27.05
N LEU A 405 5.83 2.49 27.65
CA LEU A 405 6.37 3.12 28.85
C LEU A 405 7.02 4.46 28.54
N ALA A 406 7.68 4.56 27.38
CA ALA A 406 8.43 5.76 26.96
C ALA A 406 7.54 6.87 26.39
N VAL A 407 6.37 6.55 25.84
CA VAL A 407 5.56 7.49 25.04
C VAL A 407 4.22 7.81 25.74
N ARG A 408 3.97 9.11 25.91
CA ARG A 408 2.71 9.64 26.49
C ARG A 408 1.97 10.53 25.48
N GLY A 409 0.67 10.77 25.72
CA GLY A 409 -0.14 11.69 24.91
C GLY A 409 -0.65 11.06 23.62
N ARG A 410 -0.75 11.85 22.53
CA ARG A 410 -1.34 11.43 21.24
C ARG A 410 -0.64 10.22 20.60
N PHE A 411 0.67 10.07 20.83
CA PHE A 411 1.45 8.95 20.34
C PHE A 411 1.17 7.63 21.05
N ALA A 412 0.69 7.65 22.31
CA ALA A 412 0.30 6.43 23.00
C ALA A 412 -0.88 5.72 22.31
N LEU A 413 -1.77 6.48 21.68
CA LEU A 413 -2.87 5.94 20.88
C LEU A 413 -2.37 5.22 19.63
N LEU A 414 -1.39 5.80 18.95
CA LEU A 414 -0.76 5.21 17.78
C LEU A 414 -0.08 3.88 18.14
N ILE A 415 0.73 3.88 19.22
CA ILE A 415 1.41 2.68 19.70
C ILE A 415 0.39 1.60 20.04
N ALA A 416 -0.74 1.95 20.69
CA ALA A 416 -1.80 1.01 20.98
C ALA A 416 -2.37 0.35 19.72
N ARG A 417 -2.59 1.12 18.64
CA ARG A 417 -3.10 0.60 17.37
C ARG A 417 -2.10 -0.32 16.70
N VAL A 418 -0.87 0.15 16.52
CA VAL A 418 0.21 -0.64 15.91
C VAL A 418 0.41 -1.95 16.66
N SER A 419 0.51 -1.88 17.99
CA SER A 419 0.67 -3.05 18.87
C SER A 419 -0.45 -4.07 18.66
N THR A 420 -1.68 -3.58 18.62
CA THR A 420 -2.86 -4.45 18.46
C THR A 420 -2.86 -5.11 17.07
N TYR A 421 -2.56 -4.35 16.02
CA TYR A 421 -2.53 -4.90 14.66
C TYR A 421 -1.42 -5.91 14.47
N THR A 422 -0.21 -5.60 14.93
CA THR A 422 0.94 -6.52 14.84
C THR A 422 0.67 -7.81 15.61
N ALA A 423 0.16 -7.70 16.85
CA ALA A 423 -0.19 -8.87 17.65
C ALA A 423 -1.29 -9.70 16.99
N THR A 424 -2.33 -9.06 16.45
CA THR A 424 -3.44 -9.75 15.77
C THR A 424 -2.93 -10.53 14.57
N THR A 425 -2.17 -9.90 13.69
CA THR A 425 -1.60 -10.54 12.50
C THR A 425 -0.68 -11.70 12.90
N PHE A 426 0.14 -11.49 13.92
CA PHE A 426 1.08 -12.49 14.40
C PHE A 426 0.39 -13.70 15.03
N CYS A 427 -0.66 -13.49 15.83
CA CYS A 427 -1.46 -14.57 16.42
C CYS A 427 -2.20 -15.38 15.36
N VAL A 428 -2.81 -14.72 14.36
CA VAL A 428 -3.52 -15.41 13.28
C VAL A 428 -2.57 -16.26 12.46
N TYR A 429 -1.39 -15.71 12.13
CA TYR A 429 -0.38 -16.44 11.37
C TYR A 429 0.21 -17.61 12.18
N GLY A 430 0.40 -17.43 13.49
CA GLY A 430 0.89 -18.48 14.38
C GLY A 430 -0.03 -19.69 14.46
N VAL A 431 -1.31 -19.45 14.53
CA VAL A 431 -2.32 -20.53 14.49
C VAL A 431 -2.28 -21.27 13.16
N ALA A 432 -2.12 -20.54 12.05
CA ALA A 432 -2.04 -21.17 10.73
C ALA A 432 -0.83 -22.09 10.57
N LEU A 433 0.29 -21.78 11.24
CA LEU A 433 1.50 -22.62 11.21
C LEU A 433 1.40 -23.87 12.09
N SER A 434 0.60 -23.84 13.17
CA SER A 434 0.62 -24.85 14.23
C SER A 434 -0.60 -25.77 14.24
N SER A 435 -1.65 -25.52 13.46
CA SER A 435 -2.89 -26.32 13.54
C SER A 435 -3.17 -27.10 12.26
N PRO A 436 -3.57 -28.38 12.36
CA PRO A 436 -4.06 -29.12 11.20
C PRO A 436 -5.34 -28.47 10.64
N PRO A 437 -5.50 -28.44 9.31
CA PRO A 437 -6.49 -27.61 8.63
C PRO A 437 -7.97 -27.92 8.94
N HIS A 438 -8.26 -29.14 9.37
CA HIS A 438 -9.64 -29.62 9.51
C HIS A 438 -10.35 -29.18 10.81
N GLU A 439 -9.63 -28.79 11.84
CA GLU A 439 -10.24 -28.47 13.14
C GLU A 439 -10.55 -26.97 13.34
N LEU A 440 -9.90 -26.08 12.60
CA LEU A 440 -10.02 -24.63 12.82
C LEU A 440 -11.12 -23.95 11.99
N PHE A 441 -11.45 -24.47 10.83
CA PHE A 441 -12.19 -23.72 9.81
C PHE A 441 -13.72 -23.95 9.77
N GLY A 442 -14.27 -24.99 10.37
CA GLY A 442 -15.71 -25.22 10.31
C GLY A 442 -16.53 -24.34 11.25
N ILE A 443 -16.23 -24.35 12.53
CA ILE A 443 -16.97 -23.57 13.57
C ILE A 443 -16.48 -22.13 13.61
N SER A 444 -15.19 -21.90 13.37
CA SER A 444 -14.58 -20.56 13.34
C SER A 444 -15.08 -19.71 12.18
N ASP A 445 -15.33 -20.28 11.00
CA ASP A 445 -15.80 -19.54 9.83
C ASP A 445 -17.23 -19.03 10.05
N LEU A 446 -18.12 -19.87 10.56
CA LEU A 446 -19.48 -19.44 10.90
C LEU A 446 -19.47 -18.34 11.96
N PHE A 447 -18.63 -18.47 12.99
CA PHE A 447 -18.46 -17.46 14.03
C PHE A 447 -17.94 -16.14 13.46
N LEU A 448 -16.98 -16.17 12.54
CA LEU A 448 -16.43 -14.99 11.89
C LEU A 448 -17.42 -14.33 10.93
N ILE A 449 -18.24 -15.11 10.22
CA ILE A 449 -19.34 -14.57 9.41
C ILE A 449 -20.34 -13.83 10.30
N ILE A 450 -20.74 -14.43 11.41
CA ILE A 450 -21.64 -13.79 12.40
C ILE A 450 -21.01 -12.50 12.94
N LEU A 451 -19.73 -12.53 13.23
CA LEU A 451 -18.97 -11.38 13.71
C LEU A 451 -18.87 -10.27 12.65
N ALA A 452 -18.67 -10.62 11.37
CA ALA A 452 -18.66 -9.69 10.24
C ALA A 452 -20.03 -9.02 10.03
N VAL A 453 -21.09 -9.80 10.10
CA VAL A 453 -22.47 -9.28 10.01
C VAL A 453 -22.76 -8.36 11.19
N ALA A 454 -22.44 -8.77 12.41
CA ALA A 454 -22.62 -7.95 13.61
C ALA A 454 -21.81 -6.65 13.57
N LEU A 455 -20.58 -6.70 13.04
CA LEU A 455 -19.73 -5.54 12.82
C LEU A 455 -20.37 -4.58 11.79
N THR A 456 -20.81 -5.10 10.65
CA THR A 456 -21.47 -4.32 9.59
C THR A 456 -22.73 -3.61 10.12
N VAL A 457 -23.57 -4.32 10.87
CA VAL A 457 -24.75 -3.74 11.53
C VAL A 457 -24.33 -2.67 12.53
N SER A 458 -23.31 -2.92 13.34
CA SER A 458 -22.82 -1.98 14.35
C SER A 458 -22.22 -0.71 13.73
N ILE A 459 -21.51 -0.83 12.61
CA ILE A 459 -20.98 0.29 11.80
C ILE A 459 -22.15 1.12 11.27
N ARG A 460 -23.15 0.51 10.65
CA ARG A 460 -24.30 1.20 10.06
C ARG A 460 -25.20 1.87 11.09
N THR A 461 -25.24 1.39 12.33
CA THR A 461 -25.99 2.00 13.43
C THR A 461 -25.25 3.14 14.13
N THR A 462 -23.96 3.35 13.83
CA THR A 462 -23.15 4.40 14.43
C THR A 462 -23.45 5.75 13.79
N ARG A 463 -23.88 6.74 14.60
CA ARG A 463 -24.18 8.12 14.15
C ARG A 463 -22.93 8.97 13.81
N LYS A 464 -21.73 8.47 14.02
CA LYS A 464 -20.51 9.24 13.77
C LYS A 464 -20.11 9.12 12.29
N LYS A 465 -19.87 10.25 11.64
CA LYS A 465 -19.44 10.43 10.24
C LYS A 465 -18.10 9.77 9.86
N TYR A 466 -17.54 8.89 10.70
CA TYR A 466 -16.18 8.35 10.54
C TYR A 466 -16.11 6.99 9.84
N PHE A 467 -17.24 6.39 9.46
CA PHE A 467 -17.28 5.12 8.73
C PHE A 467 -17.90 5.31 7.34
N TRP A 468 -17.14 5.95 6.48
CA TRP A 468 -17.35 5.94 5.04
C TRP A 468 -16.38 4.94 4.43
N LEU A 469 -16.70 4.39 3.25
CA LEU A 469 -15.75 3.67 2.44
C LEU A 469 -14.51 4.54 2.30
N ASN A 470 -13.50 4.23 3.10
CA ASN A 470 -12.22 4.91 3.06
C ASN A 470 -11.40 4.20 1.97
N PRO A 471 -10.55 4.90 1.21
CA PRO A 471 -9.58 4.24 0.32
C PRO A 471 -8.80 3.10 0.98
N GLN A 472 -8.56 3.15 2.31
CA GLN A 472 -7.96 2.05 3.07
C GLN A 472 -8.82 0.78 3.10
N ASP A 473 -10.15 0.91 3.15
CA ASP A 473 -11.06 -0.25 3.14
C ASP A 473 -11.00 -0.97 1.79
N LEU A 474 -10.83 -0.21 0.71
CA LEU A 474 -10.63 -0.73 -0.65
C LEU A 474 -9.25 -1.40 -0.81
N LEU A 475 -8.20 -0.83 -0.22
CA LEU A 475 -6.89 -1.46 -0.16
C LEU A 475 -6.93 -2.79 0.59
N MET A 476 -7.64 -2.85 1.72
CA MET A 476 -7.82 -4.09 2.47
C MET A 476 -8.62 -5.12 1.67
N LEU A 477 -9.71 -4.69 1.01
CA LEU A 477 -10.48 -5.57 0.11
C LEU A 477 -9.63 -6.09 -1.06
N PHE A 478 -8.77 -5.23 -1.63
CA PHE A 478 -7.81 -5.61 -2.65
C PHE A 478 -6.85 -6.71 -2.14
N PHE A 479 -6.28 -6.55 -0.95
CA PHE A 479 -5.43 -7.57 -0.36
C PHE A 479 -6.16 -8.90 -0.16
N VAL A 480 -7.45 -8.87 0.25
CA VAL A 480 -8.26 -10.09 0.35
C VAL A 480 -8.42 -10.78 -0.99
N ILE A 481 -8.86 -10.02 -2.00
CA ILE A 481 -9.22 -10.60 -3.30
C ILE A 481 -7.99 -11.17 -4.00
N LEU A 482 -6.85 -10.51 -3.92
CA LEU A 482 -5.66 -10.85 -4.69
C LEU A 482 -4.73 -11.82 -3.97
N LEU A 483 -4.63 -11.71 -2.66
CA LEU A 483 -3.80 -12.62 -1.87
C LEU A 483 -4.51 -13.95 -1.56
N ALA A 484 -5.84 -14.01 -1.56
CA ALA A 484 -6.58 -15.22 -1.27
C ALA A 484 -6.32 -16.38 -2.25
N PRO A 485 -6.26 -16.16 -3.59
CA PRO A 485 -6.00 -17.24 -4.55
C PRO A 485 -4.51 -17.57 -4.73
N SER A 486 -3.62 -16.59 -4.52
CA SER A 486 -2.23 -16.66 -4.97
C SER A 486 -1.26 -17.17 -3.90
N LEU A 487 -1.61 -17.12 -2.64
CA LEU A 487 -0.82 -17.72 -1.58
C LEU A 487 -1.27 -19.17 -1.34
N SER A 488 -1.10 -20.03 -2.31
CA SER A 488 -0.78 -21.44 -2.07
C SER A 488 0.68 -21.53 -1.57
N LEU A 489 1.00 -20.73 -0.55
CA LEU A 489 2.12 -21.05 0.31
C LEU A 489 1.81 -22.44 0.84
N ASP A 490 2.69 -23.41 0.60
CA ASP A 490 2.67 -24.71 1.24
C ASP A 490 2.86 -24.53 2.76
N LEU A 491 1.80 -24.01 3.38
CA LEU A 491 1.65 -23.95 4.85
C LEU A 491 1.25 -25.34 5.39
N GLY A 492 1.33 -26.37 4.53
CA GLY A 492 0.87 -27.72 4.80
C GLY A 492 -0.47 -28.04 4.13
N PRO A 493 -0.77 -29.32 3.89
CA PRO A 493 -1.98 -29.75 3.19
C PRO A 493 -3.22 -29.31 3.98
N GLY A 494 -3.96 -28.35 3.45
CA GLY A 494 -5.31 -27.98 3.88
C GLY A 494 -5.52 -26.58 4.47
N VAL A 495 -4.50 -25.74 4.62
CA VAL A 495 -4.72 -24.32 5.00
C VAL A 495 -4.96 -23.50 3.75
N SER A 496 -6.21 -23.11 3.48
CA SER A 496 -6.46 -22.14 2.42
C SER A 496 -5.95 -20.76 2.89
N SER A 497 -4.94 -20.26 2.21
CA SER A 497 -4.38 -18.92 2.43
C SER A 497 -5.46 -17.82 2.38
N GLY A 498 -6.53 -18.04 1.61
CA GLY A 498 -7.68 -17.15 1.54
C GLY A 498 -8.44 -17.03 2.86
N ALA A 499 -8.68 -18.14 3.54
CA ALA A 499 -9.33 -18.11 4.85
C ALA A 499 -8.48 -17.38 5.89
N LEU A 500 -7.16 -17.61 5.91
CA LEU A 500 -6.22 -16.94 6.80
C LEU A 500 -6.26 -15.41 6.63
N MET A 501 -6.30 -14.95 5.40
CA MET A 501 -6.37 -13.52 5.07
C MET A 501 -7.70 -12.92 5.45
N LEU A 502 -8.81 -13.59 5.16
CA LEU A 502 -10.13 -13.15 5.56
C LEU A 502 -10.21 -12.98 7.08
N HIS A 503 -9.68 -13.94 7.84
CA HIS A 503 -9.60 -13.89 9.28
C HIS A 503 -8.78 -12.68 9.77
N THR A 504 -7.59 -12.49 9.19
CA THR A 504 -6.71 -11.37 9.55
C THR A 504 -7.40 -10.04 9.32
N ILE A 505 -7.99 -9.85 8.16
CA ILE A 505 -8.65 -8.60 7.78
C ILE A 505 -9.85 -8.32 8.67
N LEU A 506 -10.70 -9.31 8.86
CA LEU A 506 -11.87 -9.15 9.72
C LEU A 506 -11.48 -8.76 11.14
N LEU A 507 -10.47 -9.43 11.71
CA LEU A 507 -9.97 -9.11 13.05
C LEU A 507 -9.33 -7.72 13.10
N LEU A 508 -8.58 -7.30 12.07
CA LEU A 508 -8.03 -5.94 11.98
C LEU A 508 -9.14 -4.88 11.93
N TYR A 509 -10.21 -5.12 11.18
CA TYR A 509 -11.38 -4.23 11.14
C TYR A 509 -12.08 -4.14 12.49
N ILE A 510 -12.25 -5.26 13.19
CA ILE A 510 -12.84 -5.28 14.53
C ILE A 510 -11.93 -4.53 15.50
N CYS A 511 -10.61 -4.73 15.42
CA CYS A 511 -9.64 -3.98 16.22
C CYS A 511 -9.78 -2.47 15.99
N GLU A 512 -9.85 -2.02 14.74
CA GLU A 512 -10.02 -0.59 14.43
C GLU A 512 -11.35 -0.04 14.96
N TYR A 513 -12.43 -0.79 14.80
CA TYR A 513 -13.73 -0.41 15.35
C TYR A 513 -13.70 -0.23 16.88
N VAL A 514 -13.01 -1.12 17.60
CA VAL A 514 -12.85 -1.03 19.05
C VAL A 514 -11.95 0.14 19.45
N LEU A 515 -10.83 0.31 18.72
CA LEU A 515 -9.85 1.37 18.99
C LEU A 515 -10.41 2.78 18.70
N ALA A 516 -11.35 2.92 17.76
CA ALA A 516 -12.04 4.17 17.48
C ALA A 516 -13.01 4.62 18.61
N ARG A 517 -13.36 3.74 19.57
CA ARG A 517 -14.39 4.02 20.59
C ARG A 517 -13.90 4.67 21.88
N GLY A 518 -12.60 4.83 22.08
CA GLY A 518 -12.06 5.62 23.18
C GLY A 518 -10.99 4.92 24.03
N TYR A 519 -10.35 5.69 24.89
CA TYR A 519 -9.13 5.32 25.62
C TYR A 519 -9.24 4.02 26.45
N VAL A 520 -10.38 3.78 27.11
CA VAL A 520 -10.57 2.58 27.96
C VAL A 520 -10.61 1.30 27.11
N ALA A 521 -11.32 1.33 25.98
CA ALA A 521 -11.39 0.20 25.06
C ALA A 521 -10.02 -0.10 24.44
N GLN A 522 -9.30 0.95 24.05
CA GLN A 522 -7.94 0.86 23.52
C GLN A 522 -6.98 0.20 24.51
N ARG A 523 -6.98 0.66 25.78
CA ARG A 523 -6.10 0.12 26.83
C ARG A 523 -6.35 -1.38 27.07
N ARG A 524 -7.62 -1.80 27.10
CA ARG A 524 -7.99 -3.21 27.28
C ARG A 524 -7.53 -4.08 26.12
N LEU A 525 -7.78 -3.64 24.88
CA LEU A 525 -7.40 -4.39 23.68
C LEU A 525 -5.89 -4.50 23.54
N THR A 526 -5.15 -3.42 23.80
CA THR A 526 -3.69 -3.43 23.76
C THR A 526 -3.09 -4.33 24.85
N ASN A 527 -3.70 -4.38 26.03
CA ASN A 527 -3.26 -5.31 27.07
C ASN A 527 -3.48 -6.77 26.66
N ALA A 528 -4.63 -7.08 26.03
CA ALA A 528 -4.90 -8.41 25.51
C ALA A 528 -3.92 -8.80 24.40
N ALA A 529 -3.60 -7.88 23.50
CA ALA A 529 -2.63 -8.07 22.44
C ALA A 529 -1.21 -8.34 22.99
N LEU A 530 -0.76 -7.58 23.98
CA LEU A 530 0.50 -7.84 24.69
C LEU A 530 0.50 -9.19 25.39
N PHE A 531 -0.58 -9.51 26.08
CA PHE A 531 -0.72 -10.77 26.80
C PHE A 531 -0.69 -11.97 25.84
N SER A 532 -1.35 -11.87 24.67
CA SER A 532 -1.31 -12.94 23.67
C SER A 532 0.08 -13.13 23.05
N LEU A 533 0.85 -12.06 22.83
CA LEU A 533 2.25 -12.18 22.40
C LEU A 533 3.15 -12.82 23.47
N PHE A 534 2.91 -12.49 24.75
CA PHE A 534 3.61 -13.15 25.85
C PHE A 534 3.25 -14.63 25.96
N LEU A 535 1.97 -14.99 25.81
CA LEU A 535 1.55 -16.39 25.77
C LEU A 535 2.21 -17.17 24.64
N LEU A 536 2.30 -16.57 23.45
CA LEU A 536 3.06 -17.15 22.32
C LEU A 536 4.53 -17.36 22.66
N ALA A 537 5.14 -16.43 23.40
CA ALA A 537 6.54 -16.51 23.79
C ALA A 537 6.81 -17.52 24.92
N THR A 538 5.81 -17.85 25.74
CA THR A 538 5.91 -18.84 26.84
C THR A 538 5.67 -20.27 26.40
N ASN A 539 5.26 -20.50 25.15
CA ASN A 539 5.18 -21.83 24.55
C ASN A 539 6.58 -22.37 24.14
N LEU A 540 7.63 -21.85 24.79
CA LEU A 540 8.99 -22.37 24.75
C LEU A 540 8.99 -23.71 25.54
#